data_10c8a9af03a64c6002b8cd9eb80dc650
#
_entry.id   10c8a9af03a64c6002b8cd9eb80dc650
#
_cell.length_a   1.000
_cell.length_b   1.000
_cell.length_c   1.000
_cell.angle_alpha   90.00
_cell.angle_beta   90.00
_cell.angle_gamma   90.00
#
_symmetry.space_group_name_H-M   'P 1'
#
loop_
_entity.id
_entity.type
_entity.pdbx_description
1 polymer ?
#
loop_
_entity_poly.entity_id
_entity_poly.type
_entity_poly.pdbx_seq_one_letter_code
_entity_poly.pdbx_strand_id
1 'polypeptide(L)'
;MKSKIELLRMIAEYLNQETNRDTMLKEALKLLIDNSEFNTGWIFFIDNNGEHDLAAHYNLPVGLKENDYEKLFNGKCWCVNQYNHDNLKNATNIIACSRLEKLMREDASKNEGITHHATVPLISSGDSFGILNVASKYVKAYDKDTLDLLESVAFQIGSTLKRIELTKIEKENARIQERQRLARDLHDSISQTIFSINIMSNAGVRIAESEEMKSTLQKIESTSKYAMNEMKALIWQLKPIGLENGLVDALKEYAALIHIELSIDID
;
A
#
# COMPACT_ATOMS: atom_id res chain seq x y z
N MET A 1 30.19 0.64 -20.27
CA MET A 1 29.62 1.08 -18.97
C MET A 1 29.32 2.57 -19.01
N LYS A 2 28.15 3.01 -18.58
CA LYS A 2 27.84 4.42 -18.40
C LYS A 2 28.59 4.98 -17.19
N SER A 3 28.76 6.31 -17.11
CA SER A 3 29.35 6.90 -15.90
C SER A 3 28.43 6.68 -14.70
N LYS A 4 28.95 6.61 -13.47
CA LYS A 4 28.18 6.47 -12.25
C LYS A 4 27.10 7.58 -12.12
N ILE A 5 27.43 8.80 -12.53
CA ILE A 5 26.51 9.95 -12.53
C ILE A 5 25.37 9.75 -13.53
N GLU A 6 25.68 9.23 -14.72
CA GLU A 6 24.65 8.96 -15.75
C GLU A 6 23.69 7.86 -15.31
N LEU A 7 24.18 6.81 -14.65
CA LEU A 7 23.37 5.75 -14.06
C LEU A 7 22.43 6.29 -12.98
N LEU A 8 22.96 7.08 -12.03
CA LEU A 8 22.18 7.70 -10.99
C LEU A 8 21.09 8.61 -11.54
N ARG A 9 21.41 9.40 -12.60
CA ARG A 9 20.42 10.26 -13.27
C ARG A 9 19.31 9.43 -13.91
N MET A 10 19.64 8.35 -14.63
CA MET A 10 18.65 7.48 -15.27
C MET A 10 17.71 6.84 -14.24
N ILE A 11 18.26 6.33 -13.14
CA ILE A 11 17.48 5.74 -12.06
C ILE A 11 16.58 6.81 -11.45
N ALA A 12 17.09 8.01 -11.15
CA ALA A 12 16.31 9.11 -10.59
C ALA A 12 15.17 9.56 -11.51
N GLU A 13 15.44 9.72 -12.82
CA GLU A 13 14.42 10.08 -13.82
C GLU A 13 13.31 9.05 -13.87
N TYR A 14 13.64 7.77 -13.89
CA TYR A 14 12.66 6.68 -13.85
C TYR A 14 11.85 6.66 -12.55
N LEU A 15 12.52 6.70 -11.40
CA LEU A 15 11.89 6.68 -10.07
C LEU A 15 10.92 7.84 -9.87
N ASN A 16 11.18 9.03 -10.44
CA ASN A 16 10.30 10.19 -10.32
C ASN A 16 8.97 10.04 -11.08
N GLN A 17 8.92 9.22 -12.11
CA GLN A 17 7.73 9.04 -12.95
C GLN A 17 6.85 7.88 -12.46
N GLU A 18 7.47 6.87 -11.84
CA GLU A 18 6.75 5.66 -11.46
C GLU A 18 6.00 5.82 -10.13
N THR A 19 4.79 5.29 -10.10
CA THR A 19 3.89 5.32 -8.93
C THR A 19 3.51 3.94 -8.42
N ASN A 20 3.74 2.89 -9.21
CA ASN A 20 3.54 1.52 -8.80
C ASN A 20 4.81 0.96 -8.15
N ARG A 21 4.72 0.55 -6.90
CA ARG A 21 5.83 0.06 -6.10
C ARG A 21 6.56 -1.12 -6.75
N ASP A 22 5.83 -2.14 -7.20
CA ASP A 22 6.41 -3.39 -7.65
C ASP A 22 7.07 -3.24 -9.04
N THR A 23 6.47 -2.46 -9.92
CA THR A 23 7.04 -2.07 -11.22
C THR A 23 8.30 -1.24 -11.00
N MET A 24 8.24 -0.28 -10.08
CA MET A 24 9.34 0.62 -9.72
C MET A 24 10.57 -0.17 -9.27
N LEU A 25 10.41 -1.11 -8.34
CA LEU A 25 11.53 -1.91 -7.82
C LEU A 25 12.17 -2.79 -8.89
N LYS A 26 11.36 -3.47 -9.71
CA LYS A 26 11.84 -4.35 -10.78
C LYS A 26 12.67 -3.60 -11.81
N GLU A 27 12.14 -2.49 -12.31
CA GLU A 27 12.81 -1.72 -13.36
C GLU A 27 14.00 -0.92 -12.80
N ALA A 28 13.95 -0.37 -11.58
CA ALA A 28 15.09 0.26 -10.94
C ALA A 28 16.24 -0.71 -10.74
N LEU A 29 15.94 -1.92 -10.28
CA LEU A 29 16.92 -2.99 -10.13
C LEU A 29 17.50 -3.42 -11.48
N LYS A 30 16.68 -3.56 -12.51
CA LYS A 30 17.11 -3.85 -13.88
C LYS A 30 18.02 -2.76 -14.42
N LEU A 31 17.65 -1.48 -14.27
CA LEU A 31 18.48 -0.34 -14.68
C LEU A 31 19.85 -0.36 -13.98
N LEU A 32 19.86 -0.65 -12.68
CA LEU A 32 21.10 -0.79 -11.92
C LEU A 32 21.98 -1.90 -12.48
N ILE A 33 21.45 -3.11 -12.66
CA ILE A 33 22.22 -4.27 -13.11
C ILE A 33 22.70 -4.11 -14.56
N ASP A 34 21.84 -3.67 -15.48
CA ASP A 34 22.17 -3.55 -16.90
C ASP A 34 23.19 -2.44 -17.21
N ASN A 35 23.38 -1.47 -16.31
CA ASN A 35 24.26 -0.31 -16.54
C ASN A 35 25.44 -0.22 -15.56
N SER A 36 25.66 -1.24 -14.73
CA SER A 36 26.77 -1.29 -13.76
C SER A 36 27.63 -2.56 -13.95
N GLU A 37 28.53 -2.82 -13.02
CA GLU A 37 29.34 -4.04 -12.96
C GLU A 37 28.63 -5.23 -12.29
N PHE A 38 27.44 -5.00 -11.73
CA PHE A 38 26.66 -6.05 -11.09
C PHE A 38 26.03 -6.98 -12.14
N ASN A 39 25.98 -8.28 -11.85
CA ASN A 39 25.37 -9.27 -12.73
C ASN A 39 23.98 -9.69 -12.27
N THR A 40 23.70 -9.56 -10.99
CA THR A 40 22.44 -9.97 -10.38
C THR A 40 22.10 -9.07 -9.19
N GLY A 41 20.82 -9.01 -8.84
CA GLY A 41 20.36 -8.33 -7.64
C GLY A 41 19.00 -8.81 -7.19
N TRP A 42 18.69 -8.58 -5.91
CA TRP A 42 17.40 -8.85 -5.32
C TRP A 42 17.10 -7.90 -4.17
N ILE A 43 15.81 -7.64 -3.95
CA ILE A 43 15.33 -6.76 -2.91
C ILE A 43 14.42 -7.55 -1.99
N PHE A 44 14.69 -7.49 -0.69
CA PHE A 44 13.76 -7.95 0.33
C PHE A 44 13.06 -6.76 0.97
N PHE A 45 11.75 -6.83 1.06
CA PHE A 45 11.02 -6.07 2.07
C PHE A 45 11.10 -6.80 3.41
N ILE A 46 11.19 -6.02 4.48
CA ILE A 46 11.28 -6.56 5.85
C ILE A 46 10.22 -5.81 6.67
N ASP A 47 9.31 -6.57 7.25
CA ASP A 47 8.22 -6.01 8.05
C ASP A 47 8.66 -5.69 9.49
N ASN A 48 7.74 -5.12 10.27
CA ASN A 48 8.00 -4.76 11.68
C ASN A 48 8.22 -5.98 12.59
N ASN A 49 7.88 -7.18 12.15
CA ASN A 49 8.12 -8.44 12.88
C ASN A 49 9.50 -9.03 12.53
N GLY A 50 10.19 -8.41 11.55
CA GLY A 50 11.48 -8.88 11.05
C GLY A 50 11.38 -9.99 10.01
N GLU A 51 10.17 -10.31 9.53
CA GLU A 51 9.97 -11.24 8.44
C GLU A 51 10.23 -10.55 7.09
N HIS A 52 10.71 -11.31 6.11
CA HIS A 52 11.11 -10.75 4.82
C HIS A 52 10.45 -11.46 3.66
N ASP A 53 10.06 -10.66 2.66
CA ASP A 53 9.51 -11.08 1.37
C ASP A 53 10.40 -10.64 0.22
N LEU A 54 10.46 -11.45 -0.84
CA LEU A 54 11.18 -11.12 -2.08
C LEU A 54 10.36 -10.12 -2.90
N ALA A 55 10.68 -8.83 -2.79
CA ALA A 55 9.97 -7.76 -3.47
C ALA A 55 10.33 -7.63 -4.95
N ALA A 56 11.59 -7.82 -5.30
CA ALA A 56 12.08 -7.80 -6.68
C ALA A 56 13.36 -8.59 -6.84
N HIS A 57 13.63 -9.07 -8.04
CA HIS A 57 14.90 -9.69 -8.42
C HIS A 57 15.19 -9.48 -9.91
N TYR A 58 16.47 -9.53 -10.26
CA TYR A 58 16.90 -9.49 -11.64
C TYR A 58 18.14 -10.38 -11.84
N ASN A 59 18.14 -11.20 -12.90
CA ASN A 59 19.21 -12.11 -13.28
C ASN A 59 19.73 -13.03 -12.16
N LEU A 60 18.84 -13.53 -11.28
CA LEU A 60 19.24 -14.47 -10.23
C LEU A 60 19.86 -15.74 -10.82
N PRO A 61 20.90 -16.32 -10.18
CA PRO A 61 21.41 -17.65 -10.50
C PRO A 61 20.31 -18.70 -10.47
N VAL A 62 20.41 -19.71 -11.33
CA VAL A 62 19.42 -20.78 -11.45
C VAL A 62 19.12 -21.44 -10.10
N GLY A 63 20.16 -21.70 -9.30
CA GLY A 63 19.99 -22.34 -8.00
C GLY A 63 19.24 -21.53 -6.96
N LEU A 64 19.14 -20.20 -7.10
CA LEU A 64 18.31 -19.35 -6.24
C LEU A 64 16.86 -19.24 -6.72
N LYS A 65 16.56 -19.65 -7.96
CA LYS A 65 15.19 -19.67 -8.53
C LYS A 65 14.47 -20.99 -8.28
N GLU A 66 15.18 -22.04 -7.91
CA GLU A 66 14.61 -23.37 -7.68
C GLU A 66 13.57 -23.36 -6.56
N ASN A 67 12.55 -24.23 -6.70
CA ASN A 67 11.47 -24.38 -5.72
C ASN A 67 10.80 -23.05 -5.32
N ASP A 68 10.51 -22.23 -6.30
CA ASP A 68 9.87 -20.93 -6.08
C ASP A 68 10.65 -20.04 -5.11
N TYR A 69 11.96 -19.92 -5.36
CA TYR A 69 12.87 -19.10 -4.54
C TYR A 69 13.09 -19.57 -3.10
N GLU A 70 12.80 -20.83 -2.80
CA GLU A 70 12.85 -21.41 -1.44
C GLU A 70 14.14 -21.03 -0.68
N LYS A 71 15.29 -21.01 -1.36
CA LYS A 71 16.58 -20.66 -0.75
C LYS A 71 16.67 -19.19 -0.32
N LEU A 72 15.86 -18.30 -0.91
CA LEU A 72 15.78 -16.89 -0.52
C LEU A 72 14.87 -16.65 0.68
N PHE A 73 13.89 -17.52 0.90
CA PHE A 73 12.96 -17.41 2.03
C PHE A 73 13.43 -18.18 3.26
N ASN A 74 14.02 -19.36 3.06
CA ASN A 74 14.38 -20.24 4.15
C ASN A 74 15.76 -19.93 4.75
N GLY A 75 15.82 -19.91 6.08
CA GLY A 75 17.06 -19.83 6.87
C GLY A 75 17.38 -18.42 7.38
N LYS A 76 18.20 -18.39 8.43
CA LYS A 76 18.71 -17.16 9.03
C LYS A 76 19.74 -16.53 8.09
N CYS A 77 19.45 -15.31 7.61
CA CYS A 77 20.36 -14.54 6.80
C CYS A 77 21.04 -13.48 7.65
N TRP A 78 22.36 -13.36 7.54
CA TRP A 78 23.12 -12.33 8.25
C TRP A 78 22.59 -10.92 7.92
N CYS A 79 22.32 -10.62 6.65
CA CYS A 79 21.84 -9.30 6.21
C CYS A 79 20.51 -8.90 6.85
N VAL A 80 19.52 -9.82 6.82
CA VAL A 80 18.21 -9.61 7.46
C VAL A 80 18.36 -9.47 8.96
N ASN A 81 19.22 -10.31 9.59
CA ASN A 81 19.46 -10.24 11.02
C ASN A 81 20.10 -8.91 11.45
N GLN A 82 21.12 -8.42 10.72
CA GLN A 82 21.74 -7.12 11.01
C GLN A 82 20.78 -5.96 10.77
N TYR A 83 19.94 -6.05 9.74
CA TYR A 83 18.88 -5.06 9.51
C TYR A 83 17.89 -5.02 10.67
N ASN A 84 17.39 -6.17 11.12
CA ASN A 84 16.43 -6.27 12.23
C ASN A 84 16.98 -5.76 13.58
N HIS A 85 18.29 -5.79 13.76
CA HIS A 85 18.96 -5.25 14.96
C HIS A 85 19.46 -3.81 14.77
N ASP A 86 19.07 -3.16 13.68
CA ASP A 86 19.47 -1.79 13.34
C ASP A 86 21.00 -1.57 13.23
N ASN A 87 21.72 -2.65 12.90
CA ASN A 87 23.18 -2.65 12.74
C ASN A 87 23.63 -2.43 11.28
N LEU A 88 22.74 -2.61 10.30
CA LEU A 88 23.02 -2.39 8.89
C LEU A 88 22.65 -0.95 8.51
N LYS A 89 23.62 -0.04 8.53
CA LYS A 89 23.41 1.38 8.24
C LYS A 89 23.86 1.78 6.84
N ASN A 90 24.89 1.12 6.32
CA ASN A 90 25.58 1.48 5.09
C ASN A 90 25.69 0.25 4.18
N ALA A 91 26.09 0.48 2.92
CA ALA A 91 26.41 -0.61 2.01
C ALA A 91 27.59 -1.43 2.55
N THR A 92 27.44 -2.74 2.59
CA THR A 92 28.39 -3.65 3.23
C THR A 92 28.64 -4.88 2.37
N ASN A 93 29.89 -5.25 2.23
CA ASN A 93 30.27 -6.51 1.60
C ASN A 93 29.95 -7.72 2.49
N ILE A 94 29.28 -8.70 1.95
CA ILE A 94 28.89 -9.92 2.64
C ILE A 94 29.80 -11.05 2.20
N ILE A 95 30.73 -11.42 3.08
CA ILE A 95 31.75 -12.43 2.82
C ILE A 95 31.17 -13.85 3.02
N ALA A 96 30.30 -14.02 4.02
CA ALA A 96 29.67 -15.30 4.36
C ALA A 96 28.16 -15.18 4.24
N CYS A 97 27.59 -15.61 3.12
CA CYS A 97 26.15 -15.65 2.91
C CYS A 97 25.64 -17.08 3.02
N SER A 98 24.88 -17.38 4.08
CA SER A 98 24.36 -18.73 4.33
C SER A 98 23.58 -19.33 3.16
N ARG A 99 22.88 -18.49 2.40
CA ARG A 99 22.10 -18.90 1.22
C ARG A 99 23.00 -19.31 0.05
N LEU A 100 24.01 -18.50 -0.26
CA LEU A 100 24.99 -18.81 -1.30
C LEU A 100 25.88 -19.99 -0.89
N GLU A 101 26.28 -20.07 0.38
CA GLU A 101 27.03 -21.21 0.90
C GLU A 101 26.25 -22.52 0.81
N LYS A 102 24.97 -22.50 1.15
CA LYS A 102 24.08 -23.66 1.02
C LYS A 102 24.00 -24.10 -0.45
N LEU A 103 23.79 -23.16 -1.37
CA LEU A 103 23.77 -23.45 -2.80
C LEU A 103 25.08 -24.03 -3.30
N MET A 104 26.23 -23.48 -2.88
CA MET A 104 27.55 -23.98 -3.27
C MET A 104 27.85 -25.39 -2.75
N ARG A 105 27.33 -25.76 -1.56
CA ARG A 105 27.47 -27.12 -1.02
C ARG A 105 26.58 -28.13 -1.72
N GLU A 106 25.39 -27.73 -2.15
CA GLU A 106 24.44 -28.59 -2.84
C GLU A 106 24.85 -28.81 -4.31
N ASP A 107 25.12 -27.75 -5.05
CA ASP A 107 25.55 -27.78 -6.44
C ASP A 107 26.25 -26.45 -6.83
N ALA A 108 27.55 -26.43 -6.79
CA ALA A 108 28.34 -25.25 -7.12
C ALA A 108 28.16 -24.75 -8.56
N SER A 109 27.71 -25.59 -9.51
CA SER A 109 27.47 -25.17 -10.90
C SER A 109 26.27 -24.21 -11.01
N LYS A 110 25.33 -24.33 -10.12
CA LYS A 110 24.06 -23.54 -10.11
C LYS A 110 24.22 -22.13 -9.53
N ASN A 111 25.38 -21.80 -8.94
CA ASN A 111 25.62 -20.43 -8.45
C ASN A 111 26.11 -19.48 -9.56
N GLU A 112 26.42 -19.99 -10.74
CA GLU A 112 26.86 -19.22 -11.92
C GLU A 112 28.03 -18.27 -11.65
N GLY A 113 28.92 -18.62 -10.70
CA GLY A 113 30.07 -17.80 -10.28
C GLY A 113 29.73 -16.74 -9.22
N ILE A 114 28.50 -16.68 -8.71
CA ILE A 114 28.10 -15.80 -7.63
C ILE A 114 28.41 -16.47 -6.30
N THR A 115 29.37 -15.93 -5.54
CA THR A 115 29.80 -16.49 -4.26
C THR A 115 29.63 -15.50 -3.09
N HIS A 116 29.65 -14.21 -3.39
CA HIS A 116 29.57 -13.11 -2.43
C HIS A 116 28.58 -12.08 -2.96
N HIS A 117 28.13 -11.17 -2.10
CA HIS A 117 27.26 -10.06 -2.50
C HIS A 117 27.51 -8.83 -1.63
N ALA A 118 27.07 -7.67 -2.07
CA ALA A 118 26.92 -6.50 -1.21
C ALA A 118 25.45 -6.33 -0.84
N THR A 119 25.19 -5.79 0.34
CA THR A 119 23.87 -5.43 0.82
C THR A 119 23.84 -3.99 1.28
N VAL A 120 22.70 -3.31 1.11
CA VAL A 120 22.46 -1.94 1.57
C VAL A 120 21.01 -1.81 2.05
N PRO A 121 20.75 -1.09 3.16
CA PRO A 121 19.39 -0.87 3.62
C PRO A 121 18.67 0.15 2.76
N LEU A 122 17.38 -0.05 2.54
CA LEU A 122 16.47 0.89 1.91
C LEU A 122 15.83 1.75 2.99
N ILE A 123 16.38 2.93 3.25
CA ILE A 123 15.98 3.82 4.34
C ILE A 123 15.66 5.20 3.77
N SER A 124 14.60 5.83 4.27
CA SER A 124 14.27 7.23 3.98
C SER A 124 13.52 7.87 5.14
N SER A 125 13.96 9.04 5.56
CA SER A 125 13.29 9.89 6.58
C SER A 125 12.94 9.15 7.88
N GLY A 126 13.81 8.23 8.30
CA GLY A 126 13.63 7.43 9.51
C GLY A 126 12.81 6.15 9.32
N ASP A 127 12.21 5.94 8.16
CA ASP A 127 11.54 4.68 7.83
C ASP A 127 12.50 3.72 7.14
N SER A 128 12.34 2.46 7.46
CA SER A 128 13.12 1.35 6.92
C SER A 128 12.20 0.38 6.17
N PHE A 129 12.53 0.08 4.91
CA PHE A 129 11.67 -0.72 4.02
C PHE A 129 12.21 -2.13 3.77
N GLY A 130 13.50 -2.32 3.95
CA GLY A 130 14.16 -3.59 3.67
C GLY A 130 15.59 -3.41 3.18
N ILE A 131 16.07 -4.36 2.37
CA ILE A 131 17.46 -4.38 1.89
C ILE A 131 17.53 -4.65 0.39
N LEU A 132 18.46 -3.97 -0.27
CA LEU A 132 18.91 -4.25 -1.65
C LEU A 132 20.19 -5.04 -1.61
N ASN A 133 20.25 -6.15 -2.34
CA ASN A 133 21.41 -7.00 -2.50
C ASN A 133 21.84 -7.01 -3.96
N VAL A 134 23.15 -6.94 -4.21
CA VAL A 134 23.74 -7.03 -5.53
C VAL A 134 24.96 -7.95 -5.53
N ALA A 135 25.19 -8.65 -6.63
CA ALA A 135 26.33 -9.53 -6.75
C ALA A 135 26.90 -9.54 -8.18
N SER A 136 28.19 -9.83 -8.28
CA SER A 136 28.92 -9.99 -9.55
C SER A 136 29.64 -11.32 -9.58
N LYS A 137 29.75 -11.91 -10.79
CA LYS A 137 30.42 -13.18 -10.99
C LYS A 137 31.90 -13.05 -10.62
N TYR A 138 32.40 -13.97 -9.82
CA TYR A 138 33.81 -14.08 -9.40
C TYR A 138 34.33 -12.86 -8.59
N VAL A 139 33.45 -11.94 -8.17
CA VAL A 139 33.79 -10.81 -7.28
C VAL A 139 33.53 -11.21 -5.84
N LYS A 140 34.52 -11.00 -4.96
CA LYS A 140 34.44 -11.33 -3.54
C LYS A 140 34.16 -10.12 -2.68
N ALA A 141 34.53 -8.92 -3.11
CA ALA A 141 34.28 -7.68 -2.41
C ALA A 141 34.30 -6.50 -3.40
N TYR A 142 33.51 -5.50 -3.12
CA TYR A 142 33.43 -4.24 -3.87
C TYR A 142 34.24 -3.17 -3.17
N ASP A 143 34.80 -2.27 -3.96
CA ASP A 143 35.51 -1.10 -3.45
C ASP A 143 34.52 -0.06 -2.86
N LYS A 144 35.09 0.94 -2.20
CA LYS A 144 34.31 1.99 -1.55
C LYS A 144 33.44 2.76 -2.55
N ASP A 145 33.99 3.08 -3.71
CA ASP A 145 33.28 3.84 -4.74
C ASP A 145 32.04 3.10 -5.28
N THR A 146 32.11 1.79 -5.35
CA THR A 146 30.98 0.93 -5.75
C THR A 146 29.95 0.82 -4.64
N LEU A 147 30.37 0.74 -3.38
CA LEU A 147 29.48 0.76 -2.22
C LEU A 147 28.78 2.13 -2.08
N ASP A 148 29.48 3.25 -2.28
CA ASP A 148 28.90 4.61 -2.26
C ASP A 148 27.86 4.81 -3.37
N LEU A 149 28.09 4.22 -4.57
CA LEU A 149 27.08 4.18 -5.63
C LEU A 149 25.84 3.41 -5.18
N LEU A 150 26.03 2.23 -4.57
CA LEU A 150 24.93 1.39 -4.10
C LEU A 150 24.10 2.11 -3.01
N GLU A 151 24.75 2.83 -2.10
CA GLU A 151 24.07 3.68 -1.10
C GLU A 151 23.24 4.77 -1.76
N SER A 152 23.79 5.44 -2.78
CA SER A 152 23.07 6.49 -3.50
C SER A 152 21.83 5.95 -4.21
N VAL A 153 21.92 4.77 -4.82
CA VAL A 153 20.75 4.10 -5.45
C VAL A 153 19.73 3.67 -4.39
N ALA A 154 20.19 3.06 -3.31
CA ALA A 154 19.32 2.61 -2.22
C ALA A 154 18.56 3.77 -1.57
N PHE A 155 19.22 4.90 -1.37
CA PHE A 155 18.58 6.14 -0.87
C PHE A 155 17.50 6.64 -1.82
N GLN A 156 17.75 6.66 -3.14
CA GLN A 156 16.74 7.07 -4.13
C GLN A 156 15.53 6.13 -4.15
N ILE A 157 15.77 4.81 -4.08
CA ILE A 157 14.70 3.80 -4.00
C ILE A 157 13.90 4.00 -2.71
N GLY A 158 14.56 4.11 -1.56
CA GLY A 158 13.92 4.33 -0.26
C GLY A 158 13.07 5.61 -0.23
N SER A 159 13.60 6.71 -0.77
CA SER A 159 12.88 8.00 -0.87
C SER A 159 11.64 7.88 -1.77
N THR A 160 11.73 7.11 -2.86
CA THR A 160 10.59 6.88 -3.75
C THR A 160 9.54 5.98 -3.10
N LEU A 161 9.95 4.94 -2.37
CA LEU A 161 9.03 4.10 -1.58
C LEU A 161 8.24 4.95 -0.60
N LYS A 162 8.92 5.84 0.14
CA LYS A 162 8.27 6.77 1.08
C LYS A 162 7.30 7.70 0.38
N ARG A 163 7.67 8.27 -0.77
CA ARG A 163 6.78 9.11 -1.58
C ARG A 163 5.52 8.36 -2.02
N ILE A 164 5.65 7.13 -2.52
CA ILE A 164 4.51 6.30 -2.95
C ILE A 164 3.58 6.01 -1.76
N GLU A 165 4.14 5.67 -0.60
CA GLU A 165 3.39 5.43 0.63
C GLU A 165 2.59 6.67 1.06
N LEU A 166 3.26 7.82 1.18
CA LEU A 166 2.64 9.09 1.56
C LEU A 166 1.52 9.49 0.58
N THR A 167 1.77 9.37 -0.73
CA THR A 167 0.76 9.66 -1.76
C THR A 167 -0.47 8.76 -1.61
N LYS A 168 -0.29 7.48 -1.24
CA LYS A 168 -1.41 6.56 -0.99
C LYS A 168 -2.23 7.00 0.23
N ILE A 169 -1.56 7.36 1.32
CA ILE A 169 -2.21 7.86 2.55
C ILE A 169 -2.96 9.17 2.28
N GLU A 170 -2.36 10.11 1.56
CA GLU A 170 -3.00 11.38 1.20
C GLU A 170 -4.26 11.18 0.35
N LYS A 171 -4.19 10.30 -0.66
CA LYS A 171 -5.36 9.96 -1.49
C LYS A 171 -6.50 9.35 -0.66
N GLU A 172 -6.18 8.46 0.26
CA GLU A 172 -7.20 7.85 1.11
C GLU A 172 -7.81 8.88 2.08
N ASN A 173 -7.00 9.72 2.69
CA ASN A 173 -7.47 10.82 3.53
C ASN A 173 -8.38 11.80 2.75
N ALA A 174 -7.98 12.15 1.52
CA ALA A 174 -8.81 13.01 0.67
C ALA A 174 -10.16 12.36 0.33
N ARG A 175 -10.19 11.05 0.08
CA ARG A 175 -11.45 10.30 -0.13
C ARG A 175 -12.35 10.31 1.10
N ILE A 176 -11.78 10.09 2.29
CA ILE A 176 -12.52 10.13 3.55
C ILE A 176 -13.10 11.53 3.79
N GLN A 177 -12.32 12.58 3.59
CA GLN A 177 -12.76 13.96 3.75
C GLN A 177 -13.89 14.31 2.77
N GLU A 178 -13.78 13.91 1.51
CA GLU A 178 -14.80 14.15 0.50
C GLU A 178 -16.13 13.42 0.82
N ARG A 179 -16.06 12.16 1.27
CA ARG A 179 -17.24 11.41 1.75
C ARG A 179 -17.91 12.12 2.92
N GLN A 180 -17.14 12.62 3.88
CA GLN A 180 -17.68 13.37 5.02
C GLN A 180 -18.29 14.70 4.62
N ARG A 181 -17.70 15.40 3.63
CA ARG A 181 -18.24 16.63 3.07
C ARG A 181 -19.57 16.37 2.39
N LEU A 182 -19.62 15.37 1.49
CA LEU A 182 -20.85 14.99 0.80
C LEU A 182 -21.97 14.59 1.78
N ALA A 183 -21.66 13.82 2.83
CA ALA A 183 -22.65 13.45 3.84
C ALA A 183 -23.27 14.68 4.54
N ARG A 184 -22.45 15.69 4.85
CA ARG A 184 -22.94 16.96 5.45
C ARG A 184 -23.79 17.76 4.47
N ASP A 185 -23.34 17.92 3.22
CA ASP A 185 -24.05 18.67 2.19
C ASP A 185 -25.44 18.05 1.92
N LEU A 186 -25.53 16.71 1.87
CA LEU A 186 -26.78 15.98 1.73
C LEU A 186 -27.70 16.19 2.95
N HIS A 187 -27.14 16.09 4.15
CA HIS A 187 -27.92 16.30 5.38
C HIS A 187 -28.46 17.72 5.46
N ASP A 188 -27.66 18.74 5.26
CA ASP A 188 -28.00 20.13 5.54
C ASP A 188 -28.88 20.76 4.46
N SER A 189 -28.71 20.38 3.20
CA SER A 189 -29.46 20.98 2.08
C SER A 189 -30.69 20.13 1.69
N ILE A 190 -30.44 18.87 1.29
CA ILE A 190 -31.49 18.05 0.69
C ILE A 190 -32.46 17.52 1.76
N SER A 191 -31.94 17.05 2.91
CA SER A 191 -32.80 16.56 3.98
C SER A 191 -33.73 17.65 4.53
N GLN A 192 -33.22 18.90 4.67
CA GLN A 192 -34.05 20.04 5.10
C GLN A 192 -35.13 20.39 4.06
N THR A 193 -34.82 20.33 2.77
CA THR A 193 -35.78 20.55 1.69
C THR A 193 -36.89 19.49 1.71
N ILE A 194 -36.55 18.21 1.79
CA ILE A 194 -37.52 17.12 1.86
C ILE A 194 -38.37 17.22 3.12
N PHE A 195 -37.75 17.57 4.26
CA PHE A 195 -38.47 17.79 5.51
C PHE A 195 -39.47 18.93 5.41
N SER A 196 -39.13 20.06 4.77
CA SER A 196 -40.03 21.18 4.53
C SER A 196 -41.21 20.78 3.64
N ILE A 197 -40.98 20.00 2.58
CA ILE A 197 -42.06 19.47 1.72
C ILE A 197 -43.01 18.58 2.53
N ASN A 198 -42.45 17.71 3.40
CA ASN A 198 -43.26 16.83 4.24
C ASN A 198 -44.17 17.65 5.21
N ILE A 199 -43.62 18.69 5.88
CA ILE A 199 -44.39 19.54 6.78
C ILE A 199 -45.50 20.29 6.03
N MET A 200 -45.15 20.89 4.86
CA MET A 200 -46.13 21.62 4.06
C MET A 200 -47.26 20.73 3.55
N SER A 201 -46.93 19.51 3.10
CA SER A 201 -47.94 18.54 2.67
C SER A 201 -48.87 18.11 3.81
N ASN A 202 -48.30 17.82 4.99
CA ASN A 202 -49.07 17.43 6.16
C ASN A 202 -50.01 18.57 6.62
N ALA A 203 -49.52 19.80 6.63
CA ALA A 203 -50.37 20.98 6.93
C ALA A 203 -51.47 21.14 5.88
N GLY A 204 -51.16 20.97 4.61
CA GLY A 204 -52.14 21.06 3.52
C GLY A 204 -53.25 20.01 3.60
N VAL A 205 -52.95 18.77 4.03
CA VAL A 205 -53.95 17.71 4.25
C VAL A 205 -55.04 18.17 5.25
N ARG A 206 -54.67 18.96 6.27
CA ARG A 206 -55.58 19.41 7.31
C ARG A 206 -56.56 20.51 6.85
N ILE A 207 -56.19 21.25 5.80
CA ILE A 207 -56.99 22.37 5.27
C ILE A 207 -57.55 22.08 3.88
N ALA A 208 -57.38 20.84 3.37
CA ALA A 208 -57.86 20.46 2.06
C ALA A 208 -59.38 20.42 2.00
N GLU A 209 -59.98 21.16 1.04
CA GLU A 209 -61.42 21.28 0.86
C GLU A 209 -62.04 20.15 0.05
N SER A 210 -61.24 19.38 -0.72
CA SER A 210 -61.69 18.26 -1.53
C SER A 210 -60.95 16.99 -1.19
N GLU A 211 -61.59 15.81 -1.34
CA GLU A 211 -60.96 14.51 -1.14
C GLU A 211 -59.83 14.23 -2.18
N GLU A 212 -59.96 14.78 -3.39
CA GLU A 212 -58.89 14.66 -4.42
C GLU A 212 -57.65 15.44 -3.99
N MET A 213 -57.79 16.68 -3.50
CA MET A 213 -56.71 17.50 -2.97
C MET A 213 -56.05 16.80 -1.77
N LYS A 214 -56.85 16.29 -0.85
CA LYS A 214 -56.37 15.56 0.33
C LYS A 214 -55.58 14.32 -0.05
N SER A 215 -56.07 13.52 -0.99
CA SER A 215 -55.39 12.34 -1.51
C SER A 215 -54.05 12.68 -2.18
N THR A 216 -54.01 13.77 -2.96
CA THR A 216 -52.78 14.26 -3.59
C THR A 216 -51.75 14.70 -2.57
N LEU A 217 -52.12 15.47 -1.56
CA LEU A 217 -51.22 15.91 -0.50
C LEU A 217 -50.74 14.76 0.38
N GLN A 218 -51.55 13.74 0.64
CA GLN A 218 -51.11 12.51 1.33
C GLN A 218 -50.08 11.72 0.52
N LYS A 219 -50.24 11.66 -0.80
CA LYS A 219 -49.22 11.05 -1.67
C LYS A 219 -47.89 11.82 -1.62
N ILE A 220 -47.90 13.15 -1.64
CA ILE A 220 -46.71 13.97 -1.51
C ILE A 220 -46.05 13.76 -0.14
N GLU A 221 -46.84 13.70 0.94
CA GLU A 221 -46.35 13.42 2.29
C GLU A 221 -45.66 12.06 2.38
N SER A 222 -46.29 11.00 1.85
CA SER A 222 -45.74 9.66 1.87
C SER A 222 -44.47 9.55 1.02
N THR A 223 -44.46 10.18 -0.17
CA THR A 223 -43.30 10.19 -1.05
C THR A 223 -42.12 10.95 -0.42
N SER A 224 -42.38 12.08 0.26
CA SER A 224 -41.30 12.82 0.94
C SER A 224 -40.75 12.05 2.16
N LYS A 225 -41.61 11.31 2.90
CA LYS A 225 -41.13 10.40 3.97
C LYS A 225 -40.23 9.29 3.43
N TYR A 226 -40.62 8.68 2.32
CA TYR A 226 -39.80 7.67 1.65
C TYR A 226 -38.45 8.26 1.20
N ALA A 227 -38.48 9.40 0.50
CA ALA A 227 -37.24 10.07 0.05
C ALA A 227 -36.32 10.47 1.21
N MET A 228 -36.88 10.83 2.38
CA MET A 228 -36.10 11.14 3.59
C MET A 228 -35.37 9.88 4.12
N ASN A 229 -36.04 8.72 4.10
CA ASN A 229 -35.44 7.47 4.55
C ASN A 229 -34.31 7.03 3.60
N GLU A 230 -34.55 7.12 2.29
CA GLU A 230 -33.49 6.86 1.28
C GLU A 230 -32.28 7.78 1.47
N MET A 231 -32.53 9.08 1.72
CA MET A 231 -31.46 10.04 1.99
C MET A 231 -30.66 9.70 3.24
N LYS A 232 -31.33 9.31 4.34
CA LYS A 232 -30.66 8.87 5.57
C LYS A 232 -29.79 7.62 5.32
N ALA A 233 -30.28 6.67 4.50
CA ALA A 233 -29.52 5.48 4.14
C ALA A 233 -28.26 5.84 3.33
N LEU A 234 -28.35 6.77 2.38
CA LEU A 234 -27.20 7.27 1.63
C LEU A 234 -26.17 7.99 2.51
N ILE A 235 -26.65 8.85 3.44
CA ILE A 235 -25.78 9.54 4.41
C ILE A 235 -25.04 8.51 5.27
N TRP A 236 -25.73 7.46 5.73
CA TRP A 236 -25.12 6.40 6.52
C TRP A 236 -24.03 5.65 5.75
N GLN A 237 -24.23 5.36 4.45
CA GLN A 237 -23.20 4.74 3.58
C GLN A 237 -21.96 5.62 3.39
N LEU A 238 -22.16 6.94 3.35
CA LEU A 238 -21.05 7.90 3.26
C LEU A 238 -20.32 8.07 4.59
N LYS A 239 -21.06 8.17 5.68
CA LYS A 239 -20.56 8.33 7.05
C LYS A 239 -21.48 7.56 8.00
N PRO A 240 -21.11 6.33 8.43
CA PRO A 240 -21.88 5.59 9.42
C PRO A 240 -22.07 6.45 10.69
N ILE A 241 -23.33 6.67 11.08
CA ILE A 241 -23.72 7.42 12.27
C ILE A 241 -24.05 6.41 13.36
N GLY A 242 -23.78 6.76 14.63
CA GLY A 242 -24.12 5.89 15.77
C GLY A 242 -23.02 4.88 16.14
N LEU A 243 -21.88 4.85 15.44
CA LEU A 243 -20.75 3.99 15.80
C LEU A 243 -20.17 4.30 17.19
N GLU A 244 -20.36 5.52 17.69
CA GLU A 244 -20.01 5.93 19.05
C GLU A 244 -20.82 5.18 20.12
N ASN A 245 -22.02 4.68 19.76
CA ASN A 245 -22.89 3.87 20.64
C ASN A 245 -22.60 2.37 20.52
N GLY A 246 -21.67 1.99 19.66
CA GLY A 246 -21.29 0.62 19.37
C GLY A 246 -21.76 0.12 18.01
N LEU A 247 -21.00 -0.81 17.44
CA LEU A 247 -21.22 -1.36 16.09
C LEU A 247 -22.59 -2.03 15.95
N VAL A 248 -23.01 -2.77 16.98
CA VAL A 248 -24.28 -3.54 16.97
C VAL A 248 -25.48 -2.61 16.87
N ASP A 249 -25.50 -1.54 17.68
CA ASP A 249 -26.61 -0.58 17.71
C ASP A 249 -26.65 0.20 16.38
N ALA A 250 -25.52 0.65 15.87
CA ALA A 250 -25.43 1.32 14.57
C ALA A 250 -25.94 0.43 13.43
N LEU A 251 -25.63 -0.87 13.42
CA LEU A 251 -26.11 -1.82 12.43
C LEU A 251 -27.61 -2.08 12.53
N LYS A 252 -28.16 -2.18 13.75
CA LYS A 252 -29.61 -2.30 13.97
C LYS A 252 -30.37 -1.07 13.49
N GLU A 253 -29.88 0.14 13.79
CA GLU A 253 -30.47 1.38 13.30
C GLU A 253 -30.45 1.46 11.78
N TYR A 254 -29.33 1.08 11.15
CA TYR A 254 -29.24 1.04 9.69
C TYR A 254 -30.19 0.01 9.06
N ALA A 255 -30.25 -1.22 9.61
CA ALA A 255 -31.16 -2.25 9.14
C ALA A 255 -32.63 -1.80 9.22
N ALA A 256 -33.03 -1.16 10.31
CA ALA A 256 -34.35 -0.57 10.46
C ALA A 256 -34.64 0.52 9.41
N LEU A 257 -33.65 1.36 9.10
CA LEU A 257 -33.75 2.42 8.09
C LEU A 257 -34.01 1.89 6.68
N ILE A 258 -33.38 0.75 6.31
CA ILE A 258 -33.54 0.11 4.99
C ILE A 258 -34.57 -1.02 4.97
N HIS A 259 -35.35 -1.14 6.06
CA HIS A 259 -36.43 -2.14 6.23
C HIS A 259 -35.95 -3.60 6.12
N ILE A 260 -34.75 -3.92 6.65
CA ILE A 260 -34.21 -5.27 6.74
C ILE A 260 -34.29 -5.76 8.18
N GLU A 261 -34.80 -6.98 8.39
CA GLU A 261 -34.66 -7.66 9.68
C GLU A 261 -33.22 -8.15 9.87
N LEU A 262 -32.57 -7.67 10.93
CA LEU A 262 -31.19 -8.01 11.26
C LEU A 262 -31.16 -8.84 12.55
N SER A 263 -30.68 -10.08 12.46
CA SER A 263 -30.32 -10.89 13.62
C SER A 263 -28.80 -10.89 13.77
N ILE A 264 -28.30 -10.50 14.93
CA ILE A 264 -26.85 -10.47 15.19
C ILE A 264 -26.61 -11.44 16.35
N ASP A 265 -25.79 -12.46 16.08
CA ASP A 265 -25.24 -13.38 17.07
C ASP A 265 -23.77 -12.99 17.31
N ILE A 266 -23.41 -12.81 18.58
CA ILE A 266 -22.05 -12.39 18.95
C ILE A 266 -21.56 -13.40 19.98
N ASP A 267 -20.58 -14.19 19.62
CA ASP A 267 -19.84 -15.09 20.52
C ASP A 267 -18.85 -14.32 21.43
#